data_495aa13df116829c065aedf679bd66f2
#
_entry.id   495aa13df116829c065aedf679bd66f2
#
_cell.length_a   1.000
_cell.length_b   1.000
_cell.length_c   1.000
_cell.angle_alpha   90.00
_cell.angle_beta   90.00
_cell.angle_gamma   90.00
#
_symmetry.space_group_name_H-M   'P 1'
#
loop_
_entity.id
_entity.type
_entity.pdbx_description
1 polymer ?
#
loop_
_entity_poly.entity_id
_entity_poly.type
_entity_poly.pdbx_seq_one_letter_code
_entity_poly.pdbx_strand_id
1 'polypeptide(L)'
;DTILSFAASLQISGDGRVRIGDWIEMPSQNADGDVIDIALHTVTVQNWDKTITTVPTKNLISHSFKNWRGMQESGGRRIKRSIYIDQGSVRFLTPEEIGKLHRFMLLDDYLKGKEQELREWNAKLAERGGKAEVNHRRVTNLGTFRVYVDQYLAKHPGIHHGMTSMVRQLQPTEAGIPLELYCFTNDVRWVYYEAIQADIFDHLLAILPEFGLRVFQRTSDAPIDVRLHDQRSGAEGPRQADG
;
A
#
# COMPACT_ATOMS: atom_id res chain seq x y z
N ASP A 1 -12.65 42.76 -17.41
CA ASP A 1 -11.95 41.83 -16.50
C ASP A 1 -11.99 42.30 -15.01
N THR A 2 -11.98 43.58 -14.72
CA THR A 2 -11.92 44.11 -13.34
C THR A 2 -13.17 43.78 -12.53
N ILE A 3 -14.36 43.86 -13.12
CA ILE A 3 -15.64 43.55 -12.45
C ILE A 3 -15.72 42.05 -12.11
N LEU A 4 -15.26 41.20 -13.01
CA LEU A 4 -15.23 39.75 -12.77
C LEU A 4 -14.25 39.38 -11.63
N SER A 5 -13.06 40.02 -11.60
CA SER A 5 -12.09 39.81 -10.52
C SER A 5 -12.59 40.34 -9.17
N PHE A 6 -13.33 41.44 -9.16
CA PHE A 6 -13.97 42.00 -7.96
C PHE A 6 -15.06 41.06 -7.43
N ALA A 7 -15.97 40.61 -8.29
CA ALA A 7 -17.02 39.65 -7.93
C ALA A 7 -16.40 38.34 -7.42
N ALA A 8 -15.31 37.89 -8.06
CA ALA A 8 -14.56 36.71 -7.65
C ALA A 8 -13.95 36.84 -6.24
N SER A 9 -13.37 37.99 -5.91
CA SER A 9 -12.77 38.22 -4.60
C SER A 9 -13.80 38.23 -3.48
N LEU A 10 -14.95 38.90 -3.73
CA LEU A 10 -16.06 38.88 -2.78
C LEU A 10 -16.61 37.46 -2.55
N GLN A 11 -16.72 36.67 -3.60
CA GLN A 11 -17.21 35.30 -3.51
C GLN A 11 -16.25 34.42 -2.73
N ILE A 12 -14.93 34.48 -2.99
CA ILE A 12 -13.93 33.68 -2.29
C ILE A 12 -13.89 34.06 -0.81
N SER A 13 -13.89 35.33 -0.49
CA SER A 13 -13.87 35.84 0.89
C SER A 13 -15.18 35.54 1.62
N GLY A 14 -16.31 35.65 0.94
CA GLY A 14 -17.66 35.42 1.52
C GLY A 14 -17.94 33.94 1.78
N ASP A 15 -17.61 33.06 0.83
CA ASP A 15 -17.88 31.61 0.92
C ASP A 15 -16.84 30.85 1.78
N GLY A 16 -15.75 31.50 2.18
CA GLY A 16 -14.69 30.88 2.97
C GLY A 16 -14.00 29.69 2.29
N ARG A 17 -14.07 29.63 0.95
CA ARG A 17 -13.47 28.54 0.16
C ARG A 17 -11.95 28.47 0.32
N VAL A 18 -11.32 29.63 0.44
CA VAL A 18 -9.88 29.77 0.70
C VAL A 18 -9.71 30.78 1.83
N ARG A 19 -8.83 30.47 2.79
CA ARG A 19 -8.47 31.33 3.92
C ARG A 19 -6.96 31.44 4.04
N ILE A 20 -6.50 32.51 4.64
CA ILE A 20 -5.09 32.63 5.03
C ILE A 20 -4.76 31.48 5.98
N GLY A 21 -3.65 30.81 5.71
CA GLY A 21 -3.22 29.61 6.43
C GLY A 21 -3.72 28.28 5.83
N ASP A 22 -4.57 28.30 4.80
CA ASP A 22 -4.93 27.08 4.08
C ASP A 22 -3.74 26.59 3.25
N TRP A 23 -3.51 25.31 3.26
CA TRP A 23 -2.71 24.68 2.23
C TRP A 23 -3.57 24.40 1.01
N ILE A 24 -3.20 25.00 -0.12
CA ILE A 24 -3.85 24.76 -1.42
C ILE A 24 -2.86 24.22 -2.45
N GLU A 25 -3.37 23.38 -3.35
CA GLU A 25 -2.62 22.80 -4.45
C GLU A 25 -3.33 23.12 -5.76
N MET A 26 -2.67 23.87 -6.64
CA MET A 26 -3.16 24.31 -7.93
C MET A 26 -2.06 24.15 -8.99
N PRO A 27 -1.88 22.92 -9.53
CA PRO A 27 -0.77 22.60 -10.43
C PRO A 27 -0.72 23.49 -11.69
N SER A 28 -1.90 23.87 -12.22
CA SER A 28 -2.00 24.75 -13.41
C SER A 28 -1.43 26.15 -13.20
N GLN A 29 -1.18 26.53 -11.94
CA GLN A 29 -0.65 27.84 -11.56
C GLN A 29 0.70 27.72 -10.83
N ASN A 30 1.29 26.52 -10.77
CA ASN A 30 2.51 26.23 -10.00
C ASN A 30 2.39 26.69 -8.54
N ALA A 31 1.20 26.51 -7.94
CA ALA A 31 0.95 26.81 -6.53
C ALA A 31 0.70 25.52 -5.75
N ASP A 32 1.55 25.24 -4.77
CA ASP A 32 1.43 24.15 -3.82
C ASP A 32 2.05 24.57 -2.48
N GLY A 33 1.23 25.06 -1.56
CA GLY A 33 1.69 25.57 -0.28
C GLY A 33 0.63 26.38 0.46
N ASP A 34 1.09 27.14 1.44
CA ASP A 34 0.22 27.89 2.34
C ASP A 34 -0.19 29.25 1.74
N VAL A 35 -1.46 29.56 1.83
CA VAL A 35 -2.00 30.89 1.51
C VAL A 35 -1.53 31.87 2.59
N ILE A 36 -0.71 32.84 2.20
CA ILE A 36 -0.16 33.84 3.10
C ILE A 36 -0.85 35.20 3.02
N ASP A 37 -1.53 35.49 1.90
CA ASP A 37 -2.28 36.72 1.71
C ASP A 37 -3.41 36.55 0.70
N ILE A 38 -4.51 37.27 0.91
CA ILE A 38 -5.65 37.33 0.00
C ILE A 38 -5.99 38.81 -0.23
N ALA A 39 -5.59 39.30 -1.40
CA ALA A 39 -5.89 40.64 -1.87
C ALA A 39 -7.10 40.63 -2.83
N LEU A 40 -7.55 41.81 -3.22
CA LEU A 40 -8.75 42.01 -4.10
C LEU A 40 -8.63 41.22 -5.42
N HIS A 41 -7.48 41.14 -6.02
CA HIS A 41 -7.28 40.55 -7.36
C HIS A 41 -6.34 39.32 -7.36
N THR A 42 -5.71 39.03 -6.24
CA THR A 42 -4.68 37.98 -6.15
C THR A 42 -4.74 37.27 -4.81
N VAL A 43 -4.38 35.97 -4.84
CA VAL A 43 -4.07 35.16 -3.68
C VAL A 43 -2.60 34.81 -3.74
N THR A 44 -1.88 35.06 -2.66
CA THR A 44 -0.43 34.79 -2.56
C THR A 44 -0.21 33.50 -1.80
N VAL A 45 0.49 32.56 -2.44
CA VAL A 45 0.80 31.23 -1.91
C VAL A 45 2.30 31.13 -1.69
N GLN A 46 2.73 30.76 -0.49
CA GLN A 46 4.10 30.35 -0.20
C GLN A 46 4.22 28.85 -0.44
N ASN A 47 4.90 28.46 -1.52
CA ASN A 47 5.19 27.08 -1.85
C ASN A 47 6.11 26.41 -0.81
N TRP A 48 6.19 25.10 -0.82
CA TRP A 48 7.01 24.32 0.12
C TRP A 48 8.50 24.59 0.00
N ASP A 49 8.98 24.95 -1.21
CA ASP A 49 10.37 25.40 -1.48
C ASP A 49 10.64 26.83 -1.07
N LYS A 50 9.67 27.51 -0.43
CA LYS A 50 9.69 28.91 0.02
C LYS A 50 9.60 29.94 -1.10
N THR A 51 9.42 29.55 -2.33
CA THR A 51 9.06 30.47 -3.42
C THR A 51 7.63 31.00 -3.22
N ILE A 52 7.32 32.13 -3.86
CA ILE A 52 6.00 32.74 -3.77
C ILE A 52 5.33 32.71 -5.15
N THR A 53 4.13 32.16 -5.20
CA THR A 53 3.27 32.19 -6.37
C THR A 53 2.09 33.11 -6.10
N THR A 54 1.87 34.09 -6.99
CA THR A 54 0.69 34.96 -6.94
C THR A 54 -0.32 34.48 -7.97
N VAL A 55 -1.48 34.03 -7.49
CA VAL A 55 -2.56 33.46 -8.30
C VAL A 55 -3.65 34.53 -8.48
N PRO A 56 -4.06 34.89 -9.71
CA PRO A 56 -5.20 35.74 -9.91
C PRO A 56 -6.48 35.16 -9.30
N THR A 57 -7.25 35.94 -8.55
CA THR A 57 -8.45 35.49 -7.84
C THR A 57 -9.47 34.81 -8.76
N LYS A 58 -9.61 35.31 -10.00
CA LYS A 58 -10.45 34.71 -11.03
C LYS A 58 -10.10 33.24 -11.33
N ASN A 59 -8.82 32.85 -11.22
CA ASN A 59 -8.40 31.49 -11.49
C ASN A 59 -8.88 30.51 -10.44
N LEU A 60 -9.04 30.93 -9.20
CA LEU A 60 -9.62 30.10 -8.11
C LEU A 60 -11.13 29.83 -8.29
N ILE A 61 -11.80 30.59 -9.14
CA ILE A 61 -13.20 30.33 -9.51
C ILE A 61 -13.30 29.52 -10.79
N SER A 62 -12.45 29.84 -11.78
CA SER A 62 -12.54 29.22 -13.12
C SER A 62 -11.81 27.88 -13.23
N HIS A 63 -10.89 27.57 -12.31
CA HIS A 63 -10.12 26.32 -12.32
C HIS A 63 -10.35 25.54 -11.02
N SER A 64 -10.24 24.23 -11.11
CA SER A 64 -10.23 23.37 -9.92
C SER A 64 -8.92 23.50 -9.17
N PHE A 65 -9.01 23.51 -7.86
CA PHE A 65 -7.88 23.44 -6.95
C PHE A 65 -8.21 22.50 -5.79
N LYS A 66 -7.18 22.00 -5.12
CA LYS A 66 -7.34 21.18 -3.94
C LYS A 66 -7.06 22.03 -2.70
N ASN A 67 -7.97 21.99 -1.72
CA ASN A 67 -7.78 22.60 -0.41
C ASN A 67 -7.56 21.49 0.62
N TRP A 68 -6.41 21.47 1.27
CA TRP A 68 -6.01 20.45 2.25
C TRP A 68 -6.54 20.70 3.66
N ARG A 69 -7.30 21.80 3.88
CA ARG A 69 -7.96 22.08 5.17
C ARG A 69 -8.79 20.90 5.66
N GLY A 70 -9.57 20.28 4.78
CA GLY A 70 -10.38 19.10 5.12
C GLY A 70 -9.56 17.93 5.66
N MET A 71 -8.33 17.72 5.15
CA MET A 71 -7.42 16.72 5.68
C MET A 71 -6.93 17.11 7.08
N GLN A 72 -6.55 18.37 7.28
CA GLN A 72 -6.10 18.87 8.58
C GLN A 72 -7.20 18.77 9.64
N GLU A 73 -8.42 19.20 9.30
CA GLU A 73 -9.59 19.18 10.20
C GLU A 73 -10.09 17.75 10.49
N SER A 74 -9.91 16.81 9.56
CA SER A 74 -10.32 15.42 9.74
C SER A 74 -9.46 14.66 10.78
N GLY A 75 -8.27 15.17 11.11
CA GLY A 75 -7.33 14.52 12.01
C GLY A 75 -6.63 13.30 11.43
N GLY A 76 -6.83 13.01 10.13
CA GLY A 76 -6.23 11.85 9.47
C GLY A 76 -5.57 12.19 8.13
N ARG A 77 -4.32 11.74 7.93
CA ARG A 77 -3.61 11.87 6.66
C ARG A 77 -3.45 10.51 6.00
N ARG A 78 -3.88 10.40 4.75
CA ARG A 78 -3.97 9.13 4.03
C ARG A 78 -2.60 8.57 3.66
N ILE A 79 -2.38 7.30 4.00
CA ILE A 79 -1.39 6.41 3.39
C ILE A 79 -2.11 5.63 2.29
N LYS A 80 -1.60 5.72 1.06
CA LYS A 80 -2.02 4.89 -0.07
C LYS A 80 -0.76 4.47 -0.81
N ARG A 81 -0.17 3.35 -0.39
CA ARG A 81 1.12 2.89 -0.87
C ARG A 81 1.16 1.37 -0.95
N SER A 82 1.84 0.83 -1.96
CA SER A 82 1.93 -0.62 -2.19
C SER A 82 3.32 -1.17 -1.92
N ILE A 83 3.36 -2.40 -1.41
CA ILE A 83 4.51 -3.29 -1.49
C ILE A 83 4.30 -4.17 -2.72
N TYR A 84 5.27 -4.23 -3.60
CA TYR A 84 5.21 -5.05 -4.81
C TYR A 84 5.81 -6.42 -4.52
N ILE A 85 4.97 -7.45 -4.51
CA ILE A 85 5.36 -8.82 -4.21
C ILE A 85 5.77 -9.54 -5.49
N ASP A 86 6.90 -10.24 -5.45
CA ASP A 86 7.33 -11.13 -6.51
C ASP A 86 6.32 -12.26 -6.70
N GLN A 87 5.69 -12.33 -7.88
CA GLN A 87 4.69 -13.36 -8.22
C GLN A 87 5.23 -14.78 -8.04
N GLY A 88 6.50 -15.01 -8.36
CA GLY A 88 7.15 -16.31 -8.23
C GLY A 88 7.32 -16.78 -6.77
N SER A 89 7.14 -15.88 -5.81
CA SER A 89 7.18 -16.22 -4.38
C SER A 89 5.81 -16.61 -3.81
N VAL A 90 4.72 -16.42 -4.55
CA VAL A 90 3.37 -16.74 -4.08
C VAL A 90 3.10 -18.23 -4.21
N ARG A 91 2.73 -18.88 -3.11
CA ARG A 91 2.46 -20.32 -3.05
C ARG A 91 1.55 -20.68 -1.88
N PHE A 92 1.14 -21.93 -1.85
CA PHE A 92 0.50 -22.50 -0.68
C PHE A 92 1.51 -22.68 0.46
N LEU A 93 1.06 -22.52 1.68
CA LEU A 93 1.85 -22.82 2.88
C LEU A 93 1.81 -24.33 3.17
N THR A 94 2.92 -24.86 3.69
CA THR A 94 2.97 -26.21 4.24
C THR A 94 2.41 -26.24 5.66
N PRO A 95 2.01 -27.42 6.20
CA PRO A 95 1.57 -27.55 7.59
C PRO A 95 2.61 -27.04 8.61
N GLU A 96 3.89 -27.29 8.35
CA GLU A 96 4.98 -26.83 9.22
C GLU A 96 5.10 -25.31 9.23
N GLU A 97 4.90 -24.67 8.07
CA GLU A 97 4.90 -23.21 7.95
C GLU A 97 3.69 -22.59 8.66
N ILE A 98 2.50 -23.19 8.52
CA ILE A 98 1.31 -22.76 9.25
C ILE A 98 1.57 -22.86 10.76
N GLY A 99 2.16 -23.96 11.22
CA GLY A 99 2.54 -24.16 12.63
C GLY A 99 3.52 -23.09 13.14
N LYS A 100 4.46 -22.63 12.32
CA LYS A 100 5.34 -21.51 12.67
C LYS A 100 4.58 -20.19 12.75
N LEU A 101 3.65 -19.95 11.82
CA LEU A 101 2.87 -18.70 11.76
C LEU A 101 1.85 -18.58 12.90
N HIS A 102 1.41 -19.67 13.54
CA HIS A 102 0.63 -19.63 14.78
C HIS A 102 1.35 -18.92 15.94
N ARG A 103 2.67 -18.80 15.89
CA ARG A 103 3.45 -18.05 16.90
C ARG A 103 3.27 -16.54 16.78
N PHE A 104 2.73 -16.04 15.67
CA PHE A 104 2.39 -14.63 15.49
C PHE A 104 1.06 -14.35 16.17
N MET A 105 1.08 -13.58 17.24
CA MET A 105 -0.13 -13.21 18.00
C MET A 105 -1.21 -12.57 17.11
N LEU A 106 -0.82 -11.87 16.05
CA LEU A 106 -1.72 -11.22 15.11
C LEU A 106 -2.41 -12.19 14.15
N LEU A 107 -1.94 -13.43 14.06
CA LEU A 107 -2.42 -14.41 13.08
C LEU A 107 -3.13 -15.62 13.73
N ASP A 108 -2.90 -15.89 15.00
CA ASP A 108 -3.35 -17.14 15.63
C ASP A 108 -4.86 -17.38 15.50
N ASP A 109 -5.66 -16.38 15.82
CA ASP A 109 -7.11 -16.49 15.71
C ASP A 109 -7.57 -16.63 14.25
N TYR A 110 -6.95 -15.87 13.34
CA TYR A 110 -7.23 -15.99 11.90
C TYR A 110 -6.90 -17.39 11.37
N LEU A 111 -5.73 -17.93 11.71
CA LEU A 111 -5.29 -19.25 11.22
C LEU A 111 -6.20 -20.35 11.75
N LYS A 112 -6.57 -20.34 13.03
CA LYS A 112 -7.51 -21.29 13.64
C LYS A 112 -8.86 -21.28 12.89
N GLY A 113 -9.42 -20.08 12.68
CA GLY A 113 -10.68 -19.93 11.96
C GLY A 113 -10.57 -20.38 10.49
N LYS A 114 -9.45 -20.05 9.84
CA LYS A 114 -9.22 -20.41 8.44
C LYS A 114 -9.03 -21.89 8.24
N GLU A 115 -8.28 -22.57 9.10
CA GLU A 115 -8.11 -24.02 9.06
C GLU A 115 -9.43 -24.75 9.27
N GLN A 116 -10.29 -24.25 10.16
CA GLN A 116 -11.63 -24.82 10.36
C GLN A 116 -12.50 -24.65 9.09
N GLU A 117 -12.57 -23.44 8.54
CA GLU A 117 -13.28 -23.15 7.27
C GLU A 117 -12.84 -24.10 6.16
N LEU A 118 -11.52 -24.26 6.00
CA LEU A 118 -10.97 -25.10 4.93
C LEU A 118 -11.22 -26.58 5.17
N ARG A 119 -11.15 -27.07 6.40
CA ARG A 119 -11.52 -28.47 6.74
C ARG A 119 -12.97 -28.76 6.34
N GLU A 120 -13.89 -27.90 6.76
CA GLU A 120 -15.32 -28.07 6.45
C GLU A 120 -15.60 -28.02 4.95
N TRP A 121 -14.97 -27.07 4.23
CA TRP A 121 -15.09 -26.97 2.79
C TRP A 121 -14.57 -28.22 2.06
N ASN A 122 -13.38 -28.66 2.40
CA ASN A 122 -12.71 -29.79 1.76
C ASN A 122 -13.43 -31.12 2.08
N ALA A 123 -14.01 -31.27 3.27
CA ALA A 123 -14.85 -32.42 3.62
C ALA A 123 -16.07 -32.50 2.69
N LYS A 124 -16.81 -31.41 2.53
CA LYS A 124 -17.96 -31.34 1.61
C LYS A 124 -17.56 -31.59 0.15
N LEU A 125 -16.38 -31.15 -0.27
CA LEU A 125 -15.86 -31.38 -1.60
C LEU A 125 -15.51 -32.87 -1.81
N ALA A 126 -14.92 -33.53 -0.80
CA ALA A 126 -14.59 -34.95 -0.85
C ALA A 126 -15.82 -35.85 -1.00
N GLU A 127 -16.96 -35.51 -0.37
CA GLU A 127 -18.25 -36.19 -0.53
C GLU A 127 -18.77 -36.14 -1.96
N ARG A 128 -18.41 -35.11 -2.73
CA ARG A 128 -18.78 -34.91 -4.14
C ARG A 128 -17.75 -35.49 -5.12
N GLY A 129 -16.80 -36.29 -4.65
CA GLY A 129 -15.76 -36.92 -5.47
C GLY A 129 -14.45 -36.13 -5.58
N GLY A 130 -14.32 -34.95 -4.97
CA GLY A 130 -13.13 -34.11 -5.03
C GLY A 130 -12.04 -34.50 -4.03
N LYS A 131 -11.70 -35.80 -3.93
CA LYS A 131 -10.74 -36.34 -2.94
C LYS A 131 -9.28 -35.99 -3.24
N ALA A 132 -8.93 -35.69 -4.49
CA ALA A 132 -7.56 -35.36 -4.86
C ALA A 132 -7.15 -34.00 -4.25
N GLU A 133 -5.94 -33.93 -3.69
CA GLU A 133 -5.42 -32.74 -3.02
C GLU A 133 -5.43 -31.48 -3.91
N VAL A 134 -5.25 -31.65 -5.22
CA VAL A 134 -5.30 -30.55 -6.19
C VAL A 134 -6.63 -29.79 -6.19
N ASN A 135 -7.71 -30.43 -5.76
CA ASN A 135 -9.05 -29.84 -5.65
C ASN A 135 -9.26 -29.12 -4.31
N HIS A 136 -8.40 -29.34 -3.32
CA HIS A 136 -8.57 -28.78 -1.99
C HIS A 136 -8.20 -27.31 -1.95
N ARG A 137 -8.96 -26.52 -1.19
CA ARG A 137 -8.57 -25.17 -0.82
C ARG A 137 -7.51 -25.24 0.26
N ARG A 138 -6.47 -24.41 0.12
CA ARG A 138 -5.33 -24.35 1.03
C ARG A 138 -4.98 -22.92 1.39
N VAL A 139 -4.28 -22.73 2.49
CA VAL A 139 -3.79 -21.42 2.93
C VAL A 139 -2.64 -20.98 2.03
N THR A 140 -2.65 -19.72 1.59
CA THR A 140 -1.57 -19.13 0.81
C THR A 140 -0.72 -18.19 1.67
N ASN A 141 0.55 -18.09 1.36
CA ASN A 141 1.45 -17.17 2.04
C ASN A 141 1.06 -15.70 1.84
N LEU A 142 0.70 -15.30 0.61
CA LEU A 142 0.26 -13.93 0.33
C LEU A 142 -1.05 -13.57 1.07
N GLY A 143 -2.01 -14.49 1.09
CA GLY A 143 -3.28 -14.27 1.82
C GLY A 143 -3.04 -14.10 3.33
N THR A 144 -2.16 -14.91 3.90
CA THR A 144 -1.80 -14.82 5.32
C THR A 144 -1.02 -13.54 5.64
N PHE A 145 -0.08 -13.16 4.79
CA PHE A 145 0.64 -11.89 4.94
C PHE A 145 -0.31 -10.68 4.85
N ARG A 146 -1.26 -10.69 3.92
CA ARG A 146 -2.27 -9.63 3.80
C ARG A 146 -3.06 -9.45 5.10
N VAL A 147 -3.47 -10.55 5.74
CA VAL A 147 -4.17 -10.50 7.02
C VAL A 147 -3.25 -10.01 8.13
N TYR A 148 -1.98 -10.45 8.14
CA TYR A 148 -1.00 -9.93 9.09
C TYR A 148 -0.87 -8.42 9.01
N VAL A 149 -0.73 -7.87 7.80
CA VAL A 149 -0.63 -6.43 7.59
C VAL A 149 -1.90 -5.70 8.07
N ASP A 150 -3.08 -6.24 7.78
CA ASP A 150 -4.35 -5.68 8.21
C ASP A 150 -4.45 -5.61 9.75
N GLN A 151 -4.11 -6.70 10.45
CA GLN A 151 -4.08 -6.76 11.91
C GLN A 151 -2.97 -5.88 12.52
N TYR A 152 -1.84 -5.76 11.84
CA TYR A 152 -0.76 -4.86 12.27
C TYR A 152 -1.22 -3.40 12.22
N LEU A 153 -1.84 -2.96 11.13
CA LEU A 153 -2.41 -1.61 11.01
C LEU A 153 -3.51 -1.35 12.04
N ALA A 154 -4.38 -2.34 12.28
CA ALA A 154 -5.47 -2.23 13.26
C ALA A 154 -4.98 -2.03 14.71
N LYS A 155 -3.74 -2.43 15.01
CA LYS A 155 -3.13 -2.27 16.34
C LYS A 155 -2.03 -1.20 16.40
N HIS A 156 -1.69 -0.61 15.27
CA HIS A 156 -0.59 0.36 15.20
C HIS A 156 -1.01 1.71 15.83
N PRO A 157 -0.25 2.24 16.80
CA PRO A 157 -0.65 3.45 17.54
C PRO A 157 -0.68 4.72 16.69
N GLY A 158 0.03 4.75 15.55
CA GLY A 158 0.06 5.89 14.62
C GLY A 158 -1.08 5.89 13.60
N ILE A 159 -1.97 4.88 13.60
CA ILE A 159 -3.08 4.77 12.65
C ILE A 159 -4.38 5.29 13.27
N HIS A 160 -5.17 5.99 12.47
CA HIS A 160 -6.48 6.52 12.85
C HIS A 160 -7.55 5.44 12.72
N HIS A 161 -7.93 4.79 13.83
CA HIS A 161 -8.86 3.64 13.83
C HIS A 161 -10.31 3.99 13.52
N GLY A 162 -10.69 5.27 13.54
CA GLY A 162 -12.04 5.73 13.16
C GLY A 162 -12.21 5.99 11.65
N MET A 163 -11.14 5.88 10.86
CA MET A 163 -11.17 6.05 9.41
C MET A 163 -10.98 4.73 8.68
N THR A 164 -11.31 4.71 7.38
CA THR A 164 -11.17 3.53 6.54
C THR A 164 -9.74 3.00 6.58
N SER A 165 -9.60 1.73 6.94
CA SER A 165 -8.35 0.98 6.87
C SER A 165 -8.58 -0.31 6.12
N MET A 166 -7.73 -0.63 5.15
CA MET A 166 -7.78 -1.89 4.41
C MET A 166 -6.42 -2.22 3.80
N VAL A 167 -6.19 -3.50 3.62
CA VAL A 167 -5.06 -4.03 2.85
C VAL A 167 -5.62 -4.81 1.68
N ARG A 168 -5.35 -4.37 0.46
CA ARG A 168 -5.93 -4.95 -0.75
C ARG A 168 -4.87 -5.34 -1.77
N GLN A 169 -5.12 -6.44 -2.42
CA GLN A 169 -4.33 -6.89 -3.56
C GLN A 169 -4.89 -6.23 -4.82
N LEU A 170 -4.03 -5.49 -5.53
CA LEU A 170 -4.39 -4.90 -6.81
C LEU A 170 -4.05 -5.85 -7.95
N GLN A 171 -4.44 -5.45 -9.18
CA GLN A 171 -4.12 -6.20 -10.37
C GLN A 171 -2.60 -6.35 -10.52
N PRO A 172 -2.10 -7.57 -10.83
CA PRO A 172 -0.69 -7.79 -11.10
C PRO A 172 -0.16 -6.89 -12.23
N THR A 173 1.08 -6.45 -12.07
CA THR A 173 1.78 -5.61 -13.03
C THR A 173 3.11 -6.25 -13.44
N GLU A 174 3.85 -5.66 -14.36
CA GLU A 174 5.22 -6.05 -14.69
C GLU A 174 6.19 -5.94 -13.49
N ALA A 175 5.84 -5.13 -12.50
CA ALA A 175 6.58 -4.96 -11.25
C ALA A 175 6.07 -5.87 -10.11
N GLY A 176 5.34 -6.94 -10.43
CA GLY A 176 4.80 -7.88 -9.44
C GLY A 176 3.37 -7.59 -9.01
N ILE A 177 2.97 -8.17 -7.87
CA ILE A 177 1.62 -8.02 -7.30
C ILE A 177 1.64 -6.87 -6.29
N PRO A 178 0.93 -5.75 -6.55
CA PRO A 178 0.84 -4.67 -5.58
C PRO A 178 -0.07 -5.09 -4.41
N LEU A 179 0.47 -5.12 -3.21
CA LEU A 179 -0.30 -5.20 -1.97
C LEU A 179 -0.41 -3.79 -1.40
N GLU A 180 -1.54 -3.14 -1.61
CA GLU A 180 -1.77 -1.75 -1.24
C GLU A 180 -2.28 -1.63 0.18
N LEU A 181 -1.58 -0.81 0.98
CA LEU A 181 -2.05 -0.31 2.26
C LEU A 181 -2.85 0.97 2.00
N TYR A 182 -4.11 0.98 2.44
CA TYR A 182 -4.96 2.15 2.41
C TYR A 182 -5.45 2.41 3.83
N CYS A 183 -4.89 3.40 4.49
CA CYS A 183 -5.22 3.76 5.86
C CYS A 183 -4.94 5.25 6.10
N PHE A 184 -5.21 5.73 7.30
CA PHE A 184 -4.94 7.11 7.68
C PHE A 184 -4.08 7.13 8.95
N THR A 185 -3.06 7.98 8.97
CA THR A 185 -2.33 8.28 10.21
C THR A 185 -3.21 9.13 11.12
N ASN A 186 -2.98 9.08 12.43
CA ASN A 186 -3.66 9.94 13.40
C ASN A 186 -2.91 11.27 13.68
N ASP A 187 -1.85 11.54 12.93
CA ASP A 187 -1.14 12.81 12.91
C ASP A 187 -1.05 13.32 11.47
N VAL A 188 -1.52 14.54 11.24
CA VAL A 188 -1.58 15.16 9.91
C VAL A 188 -0.32 15.94 9.56
N ARG A 189 0.54 16.25 10.55
CA ARG A 189 1.79 16.99 10.36
C ARG A 189 2.76 16.17 9.51
N TRP A 190 3.33 16.81 8.52
CA TRP A 190 4.12 16.11 7.49
C TRP A 190 5.24 15.24 8.05
N VAL A 191 6.08 15.80 8.91
CA VAL A 191 7.22 15.05 9.47
C VAL A 191 6.79 13.81 10.24
N TYR A 192 5.72 13.89 11.03
CA TYR A 192 5.19 12.76 11.80
C TYR A 192 4.50 11.73 10.89
N TYR A 193 3.76 12.20 9.89
CA TYR A 193 3.17 11.34 8.87
C TYR A 193 4.23 10.49 8.16
N GLU A 194 5.33 11.12 7.71
CA GLU A 194 6.42 10.38 7.05
C GLU A 194 7.12 9.41 8.01
N ALA A 195 7.31 9.78 9.27
CA ALA A 195 7.90 8.89 10.28
C ALA A 195 7.01 7.65 10.53
N ILE A 196 5.69 7.85 10.70
CA ILE A 196 4.74 6.73 10.87
C ILE A 196 4.73 5.84 9.63
N GLN A 197 4.69 6.43 8.44
CA GLN A 197 4.70 5.68 7.19
C GLN A 197 6.00 4.87 7.04
N ALA A 198 7.15 5.47 7.31
CA ALA A 198 8.44 4.79 7.24
C ALA A 198 8.50 3.61 8.22
N ASP A 199 8.13 3.81 9.48
CA ASP A 199 8.11 2.75 10.50
C ASP A 199 7.27 1.55 10.08
N ILE A 200 6.07 1.79 9.55
CA ILE A 200 5.20 0.73 9.05
C ILE A 200 5.88 -0.05 7.90
N PHE A 201 6.39 0.65 6.89
CA PHE A 201 6.97 -0.01 5.71
C PHE A 201 8.29 -0.71 6.02
N ASP A 202 9.12 -0.17 6.90
CA ASP A 202 10.36 -0.81 7.36
C ASP A 202 10.05 -2.14 8.05
N HIS A 203 9.08 -2.16 8.96
CA HIS A 203 8.63 -3.38 9.61
C HIS A 203 8.09 -4.40 8.60
N LEU A 204 7.20 -3.99 7.70
CA LEU A 204 6.58 -4.90 6.75
C LEU A 204 7.56 -5.50 5.75
N LEU A 205 8.55 -4.72 5.30
CA LEU A 205 9.61 -5.21 4.43
C LEU A 205 10.54 -6.20 5.16
N ALA A 206 10.84 -5.94 6.42
CA ALA A 206 11.70 -6.80 7.23
C ALA A 206 11.03 -8.14 7.58
N ILE A 207 9.72 -8.16 7.86
CA ILE A 207 8.97 -9.36 8.24
C ILE A 207 8.56 -10.23 7.05
N LEU A 208 8.52 -9.68 5.84
CA LEU A 208 8.03 -10.35 4.63
C LEU A 208 8.63 -11.74 4.38
N PRO A 209 9.97 -11.96 4.58
CA PRO A 209 10.59 -13.26 4.39
C PRO A 209 10.05 -14.36 5.32
N GLU A 210 9.52 -14.03 6.50
CA GLU A 210 8.92 -15.00 7.42
C GLU A 210 7.69 -15.71 6.81
N PHE A 211 7.08 -15.07 5.81
CA PHE A 211 5.97 -15.61 5.02
C PHE A 211 6.45 -16.34 3.74
N GLY A 212 7.76 -16.46 3.53
CA GLY A 212 8.33 -17.00 2.30
C GLY A 212 8.02 -16.14 1.06
N LEU A 213 7.75 -14.87 1.26
CA LEU A 213 7.52 -13.89 0.20
C LEU A 213 8.78 -13.07 -0.09
N ARG A 214 8.87 -12.55 -1.30
CA ARG A 214 9.92 -11.64 -1.74
C ARG A 214 9.32 -10.38 -2.34
N VAL A 215 10.00 -9.25 -2.14
CA VAL A 215 9.72 -8.02 -2.88
C VAL A 215 10.20 -8.18 -4.31
N PHE A 216 9.41 -7.71 -5.27
CA PHE A 216 9.87 -7.61 -6.64
C PHE A 216 10.99 -6.57 -6.74
N GLN A 217 12.09 -6.98 -7.35
CA GLN A 217 13.19 -6.10 -7.73
C GLN A 217 13.54 -6.37 -9.18
N ARG A 218 13.71 -5.31 -9.96
CA ARG A 218 14.31 -5.48 -11.29
C ARG A 218 15.74 -5.99 -11.08
N THR A 219 16.11 -7.05 -11.79
CA THR A 219 17.51 -7.48 -11.83
C THR A 219 18.33 -6.32 -12.35
N SER A 220 19.25 -5.81 -11.50
CA SER A 220 20.32 -4.95 -11.99
C SER A 220 21.22 -5.80 -12.91
N ASP A 221 21.95 -5.17 -13.83
CA ASP A 221 22.90 -5.81 -14.75
C ASP A 221 24.08 -6.49 -14.04
N ALA A 222 23.96 -6.83 -12.78
CA ALA A 222 24.90 -7.67 -12.05
C ALA A 222 24.88 -9.08 -12.67
N PRO A 223 26.03 -9.69 -12.94
CA PRO A 223 26.08 -11.02 -13.53
C PRO A 223 25.30 -12.01 -12.68
N ILE A 224 24.30 -12.66 -13.28
CA ILE A 224 23.52 -13.71 -12.65
C ILE A 224 24.45 -14.93 -12.58
N ASP A 225 24.86 -15.33 -11.40
CA ASP A 225 25.57 -16.59 -11.18
C ASP A 225 24.58 -17.76 -11.35
N VAL A 226 24.39 -18.18 -12.61
CA VAL A 226 23.53 -19.30 -12.97
C VAL A 226 24.28 -20.58 -12.62
N ARG A 227 24.13 -21.10 -11.40
CA ARG A 227 24.53 -22.45 -11.06
C ARG A 227 23.59 -23.44 -11.73
N LEU A 228 23.95 -23.87 -12.94
CA LEU A 228 23.32 -25.02 -13.58
C LEU A 228 23.63 -26.27 -12.74
N HIS A 229 22.61 -26.77 -12.04
CA HIS A 229 22.68 -28.11 -11.46
C HIS A 229 22.66 -29.11 -12.61
N ASP A 230 23.83 -29.62 -13.00
CA ASP A 230 23.96 -30.70 -13.98
C ASP A 230 23.42 -31.99 -13.35
N GLN A 231 22.17 -32.32 -13.64
CA GLN A 231 21.57 -33.63 -13.31
C GLN A 231 21.93 -34.67 -14.38
N ARG A 232 23.20 -34.80 -14.70
CA ARG A 232 23.68 -35.90 -15.52
C ARG A 232 24.73 -36.72 -14.75
N SER A 233 24.24 -37.54 -13.83
CA SER A 233 25.03 -38.69 -13.37
C SER A 233 24.10 -39.80 -12.91
N GLY A 234 23.94 -40.81 -13.72
CA GLY A 234 23.15 -41.99 -13.36
C GLY A 234 22.65 -42.84 -14.51
N ALA A 235 23.55 -43.15 -15.46
CA ALA A 235 23.28 -44.26 -16.38
C ALA A 235 24.62 -44.96 -16.73
N GLU A 236 25.22 -45.61 -15.76
CA GLU A 236 26.16 -46.70 -16.07
C GLU A 236 25.36 -47.99 -16.17
N GLY A 237 25.15 -48.42 -17.40
CA GLY A 237 24.65 -49.77 -17.73
C GLY A 237 25.70 -50.83 -17.43
N PRO A 238 25.32 -52.08 -17.13
CA PRO A 238 26.24 -53.18 -16.76
C PRO A 238 27.08 -53.59 -17.97
N ARG A 239 28.42 -53.60 -17.76
CA ARG A 239 29.35 -54.25 -18.69
C ARG A 239 29.16 -55.75 -18.57
N GLN A 240 28.69 -56.38 -19.67
CA GLN A 240 28.86 -57.82 -19.85
C GLN A 240 30.33 -58.18 -20.03
N ALA A 241 30.82 -59.09 -19.20
CA ALA A 241 32.05 -59.78 -19.40
C ALA A 241 31.74 -61.00 -20.27
N ASP A 242 32.41 -61.11 -21.40
CA ASP A 242 32.55 -62.35 -22.16
C ASP A 242 33.99 -62.60 -22.50
N GLY A 243 34.43 -63.88 -22.20
CA GLY A 243 35.45 -64.67 -22.88
C GLY A 243 36.88 -64.52 -22.46
#